data_92369a44695be1c978bbf2cfab8d10b6
#
_entry.id   92369a44695be1c978bbf2cfab8d10b6
#
_cell.length_a   1.000
_cell.length_b   1.000
_cell.length_c   1.000
_cell.angle_alpha   90.00
_cell.angle_beta   90.00
_cell.angle_gamma   90.00
#
_symmetry.space_group_name_H-M   'P 1'
#
loop_
_entity.id
_entity.type
_entity.pdbx_description
1 polymer ?
#
loop_
_entity_poly.entity_id
_entity_poly.type
_entity_poly.pdbx_seq_one_letter_code
_entity_poly.pdbx_strand_id
1 'polypeptide(L)'
;MADSSDDAIRELIECLYGAMDKRDTSTFDALVSPRVVVEVGSSAPIGLDEWRANLEAFYRGFPDGRHVIEEVLVAGSHGVSRFRFVGTHTGEFQGRSPTGRKVSVGVIHIDRFQGDTVVAHRGQIDMQGLLAQLDGD
;
A
#
# COMPACT_ATOMS: atom_id res chain seq x y z
N MET A 1 -4.99 -26.63 -6.72
CA MET A 1 -6.16 -25.92 -6.15
C MET A 1 -5.71 -25.20 -4.91
N ALA A 2 -5.94 -23.88 -4.83
CA ALA A 2 -5.61 -23.13 -3.63
C ALA A 2 -6.51 -23.61 -2.46
N ASP A 3 -5.95 -23.71 -1.27
CA ASP A 3 -6.77 -24.06 -0.13
C ASP A 3 -7.57 -22.82 0.35
N SER A 4 -8.56 -23.04 1.21
CA SER A 4 -9.46 -21.96 1.65
C SER A 4 -8.74 -20.88 2.47
N SER A 5 -7.62 -21.20 3.14
CA SER A 5 -6.86 -20.22 3.89
C SER A 5 -6.07 -19.30 2.97
N ASP A 6 -5.58 -19.81 1.83
CA ASP A 6 -4.95 -19.00 0.81
C ASP A 6 -5.96 -18.05 0.18
N ASP A 7 -7.15 -18.53 -0.13
CA ASP A 7 -8.22 -17.71 -0.67
C ASP A 7 -8.64 -16.63 0.32
N ALA A 8 -8.69 -16.95 1.62
CA ALA A 8 -9.02 -15.98 2.66
C ALA A 8 -7.98 -14.84 2.71
N ILE A 9 -6.69 -15.17 2.62
CA ILE A 9 -5.62 -14.16 2.61
C ILE A 9 -5.72 -13.29 1.36
N ARG A 10 -6.00 -13.88 0.19
CA ARG A 10 -6.19 -13.11 -1.04
C ARG A 10 -7.32 -12.12 -0.92
N GLU A 11 -8.45 -12.54 -0.34
CA GLU A 11 -9.60 -11.65 -0.12
C GLU A 11 -9.26 -10.53 0.86
N LEU A 12 -8.53 -10.84 1.94
CA LEU A 12 -8.11 -9.82 2.91
C LEU A 12 -7.21 -8.78 2.25
N ILE A 13 -6.30 -9.20 1.38
CA ILE A 13 -5.42 -8.30 0.64
C ILE A 13 -6.26 -7.37 -0.25
N GLU A 14 -7.19 -7.93 -1.00
CA GLU A 14 -8.07 -7.14 -1.87
C GLU A 14 -8.88 -6.13 -1.07
N CYS A 15 -9.43 -6.56 0.07
CA CYS A 15 -10.19 -5.67 0.96
C CYS A 15 -9.32 -4.57 1.56
N LEU A 16 -8.11 -4.92 2.01
CA LEU A 16 -7.21 -3.96 2.63
C LEU A 16 -6.81 -2.84 1.67
N TYR A 17 -6.31 -3.21 0.50
CA TYR A 17 -5.84 -2.21 -0.46
C TYR A 17 -6.99 -1.47 -1.12
N GLY A 18 -8.13 -2.13 -1.30
CA GLY A 18 -9.37 -1.46 -1.71
C GLY A 18 -9.85 -0.43 -0.70
N ALA A 19 -9.75 -0.73 0.59
CA ALA A 19 -10.10 0.22 1.64
C ALA A 19 -9.16 1.43 1.65
N MET A 20 -7.86 1.20 1.44
CA MET A 20 -6.89 2.30 1.31
C MET A 20 -7.28 3.22 0.17
N ASP A 21 -7.54 2.66 -1.01
CA ASP A 21 -7.82 3.43 -2.22
C ASP A 21 -9.13 4.21 -2.10
N LYS A 22 -10.11 3.68 -1.39
CA LYS A 22 -11.40 4.34 -1.15
C LYS A 22 -11.36 5.27 0.06
N ARG A 23 -10.25 5.26 0.80
CA ARG A 23 -10.11 5.97 2.09
C ARG A 23 -11.18 5.57 3.08
N ASP A 24 -11.54 4.29 3.06
CA ASP A 24 -12.47 3.68 4.00
C ASP A 24 -11.71 3.34 5.27
N THR A 25 -11.61 4.31 6.17
CA THR A 25 -10.81 4.18 7.38
C THR A 25 -11.39 3.14 8.34
N SER A 26 -12.69 2.96 8.37
CA SER A 26 -13.29 1.98 9.27
C SER A 26 -12.96 0.55 8.84
N THR A 27 -12.99 0.25 7.54
CA THR A 27 -12.59 -1.06 7.04
C THR A 27 -11.09 -1.27 7.22
N PHE A 28 -10.27 -0.27 6.94
CA PHE A 28 -8.82 -0.34 7.17
C PHE A 28 -8.53 -0.67 8.64
N ASP A 29 -9.17 0.04 9.57
CA ASP A 29 -8.95 -0.18 11.00
C ASP A 29 -9.41 -1.56 11.47
N ALA A 30 -10.43 -2.11 10.84
CA ALA A 30 -10.90 -3.47 11.15
C ALA A 30 -9.92 -4.54 10.68
N LEU A 31 -9.13 -4.25 9.65
CA LEU A 31 -8.20 -5.21 9.03
C LEU A 31 -6.76 -5.07 9.52
N VAL A 32 -6.43 -4.06 10.32
CA VAL A 32 -5.07 -3.80 10.76
C VAL A 32 -5.00 -3.82 12.28
N SER A 33 -4.05 -4.58 12.83
CA SER A 33 -3.83 -4.61 14.27
C SER A 33 -3.38 -3.23 14.77
N PRO A 34 -3.89 -2.75 15.92
CA PRO A 34 -3.38 -1.53 16.52
C PRO A 34 -1.88 -1.60 16.87
N ARG A 35 -1.33 -2.82 16.94
CA ARG A 35 0.08 -3.08 17.25
C ARG A 35 0.89 -3.45 16.01
N VAL A 36 0.37 -3.15 14.82
CA VAL A 36 1.06 -3.49 13.58
C VAL A 36 2.47 -2.89 13.55
N VAL A 37 3.41 -3.67 13.04
CA VAL A 37 4.78 -3.20 12.79
C VAL A 37 4.93 -3.02 11.28
N VAL A 38 5.32 -1.82 10.88
CA VAL A 38 5.41 -1.45 9.47
C VAL A 38 6.85 -1.09 9.11
N GLU A 39 7.37 -1.72 8.08
CA GLU A 39 8.69 -1.40 7.54
C GLU A 39 8.53 -0.96 6.09
N VAL A 40 8.95 0.26 5.79
CA VAL A 40 8.90 0.80 4.42
C VAL A 40 10.32 1.06 3.96
N GLY A 41 10.73 0.33 2.90
CA GLY A 41 12.08 0.42 2.39
C GLY A 41 13.10 0.05 3.47
N SER A 42 14.10 0.89 3.64
CA SER A 42 15.17 0.71 4.62
C SER A 42 14.96 1.54 5.89
N SER A 43 13.78 2.15 6.04
CA SER A 43 13.48 2.97 7.21
C SER A 43 13.29 2.11 8.45
N ALA A 44 13.50 2.70 9.64
CA ALA A 44 13.21 2.03 10.89
C ALA A 44 11.74 1.67 10.98
N PRO A 45 11.39 0.59 11.71
CA PRO A 45 9.99 0.19 11.87
C PRO A 45 9.15 1.32 12.48
N ILE A 46 7.92 1.44 11.98
CA ILE A 46 6.94 2.41 12.48
C ILE A 46 5.66 1.69 12.90
N GLY A 47 4.80 2.40 13.58
CA GLY A 47 3.50 1.90 14.01
C GLY A 47 2.35 2.38 13.13
N LEU A 48 1.14 2.13 13.61
CA LEU A 48 -0.09 2.39 12.86
C LEU A 48 -0.29 3.87 12.54
N ASP A 49 -0.05 4.75 13.52
CA ASP A 49 -0.31 6.19 13.32
C ASP A 49 0.61 6.78 12.25
N GLU A 50 1.89 6.41 12.25
CA GLU A 50 2.82 6.86 11.24
C GLU A 50 2.50 6.26 9.87
N TRP A 51 2.04 5.01 9.83
CA TRP A 51 1.61 4.38 8.58
C TRP A 51 0.42 5.12 7.98
N ARG A 52 -0.56 5.47 8.82
CA ARG A 52 -1.71 6.28 8.37
C ARG A 52 -1.26 7.62 7.80
N ALA A 53 -0.31 8.28 8.48
CA ALA A 53 0.21 9.55 8.00
C ALA A 53 0.90 9.41 6.64
N ASN A 54 1.65 8.32 6.43
CA ASN A 54 2.28 8.03 5.15
C ASN A 54 1.26 7.81 4.05
N LEU A 55 0.18 7.07 4.34
CA LEU A 55 -0.90 6.85 3.38
C LEU A 55 -1.60 8.15 3.03
N GLU A 56 -1.87 8.99 4.03
CA GLU A 56 -2.49 10.30 3.79
C GLU A 56 -1.63 11.18 2.88
N ALA A 57 -0.31 11.14 3.07
CA ALA A 57 0.61 11.90 2.23
C ALA A 57 0.56 11.45 0.77
N PHE A 58 0.49 10.14 0.53
CA PHE A 58 0.33 9.60 -0.82
C PHE A 58 -0.98 10.05 -1.46
N TYR A 59 -2.08 9.90 -0.76
CA TYR A 59 -3.39 10.27 -1.32
C TYR A 59 -3.61 11.77 -1.38
N ARG A 60 -2.83 12.57 -0.63
CA ARG A 60 -2.82 14.02 -0.81
C ARG A 60 -2.17 14.40 -2.13
N GLY A 61 -1.05 13.75 -2.45
CA GLY A 61 -0.36 13.97 -3.72
C GLY A 61 -1.12 13.41 -4.91
N PHE A 62 -1.76 12.27 -4.71
CA PHE A 62 -2.45 11.50 -5.75
C PHE A 62 -3.87 11.17 -5.28
N PRO A 63 -4.81 12.15 -5.32
CA PRO A 63 -6.17 11.90 -4.82
C PRO A 63 -6.93 10.77 -5.52
N ASP A 64 -6.59 10.50 -6.77
CA ASP A 64 -7.14 9.39 -7.55
C ASP A 64 -6.26 8.13 -7.47
N GLY A 65 -5.28 8.12 -6.56
CA GLY A 65 -4.34 7.01 -6.42
C GLY A 65 -5.02 5.69 -6.12
N ARG A 66 -4.52 4.63 -6.74
CA ARG A 66 -5.05 3.29 -6.50
C ARG A 66 -3.97 2.24 -6.73
N HIS A 67 -4.16 1.12 -6.05
CA HIS A 67 -3.33 -0.07 -6.20
C HIS A 67 -3.97 -0.98 -7.25
N VAL A 68 -3.23 -1.24 -8.32
CA VAL A 68 -3.65 -2.22 -9.33
C VAL A 68 -2.90 -3.51 -9.03
N ILE A 69 -3.60 -4.52 -8.53
CA ILE A 69 -2.99 -5.80 -8.14
C ILE A 69 -2.59 -6.55 -9.41
N GLU A 70 -1.32 -6.92 -9.50
CA GLU A 70 -0.81 -7.70 -10.62
C GLU A 70 -0.57 -9.15 -10.24
N GLU A 71 -0.18 -9.41 -8.98
CA GLU A 71 0.15 -10.76 -8.54
C GLU A 71 0.01 -10.85 -7.02
N VAL A 72 -0.56 -11.95 -6.55
CA VAL A 72 -0.64 -12.27 -5.12
C VAL A 72 -0.13 -13.70 -4.91
N LEU A 73 0.84 -13.84 -4.02
CA LEU A 73 1.37 -15.12 -3.59
C LEU A 73 1.08 -15.29 -2.11
N VAL A 74 0.71 -16.48 -1.69
CA VAL A 74 0.42 -16.77 -0.29
C VAL A 74 1.37 -17.84 0.22
N ALA A 75 2.00 -17.59 1.35
CA ALA A 75 2.91 -18.53 2.00
C ALA A 75 2.59 -18.55 3.50
N GLY A 76 1.88 -19.59 3.94
CA GLY A 76 1.43 -19.69 5.33
C GLY A 76 0.51 -18.54 5.70
N SER A 77 0.91 -17.76 6.70
CA SER A 77 0.15 -16.56 7.14
C SER A 77 0.59 -15.28 6.44
N HIS A 78 1.45 -15.38 5.43
CA HIS A 78 1.96 -14.23 4.69
C HIS A 78 1.30 -14.12 3.32
N GLY A 79 0.96 -12.90 2.94
CA GLY A 79 0.57 -12.59 1.58
C GLY A 79 1.59 -11.64 0.96
N VAL A 80 2.06 -11.99 -0.23
CA VAL A 80 2.96 -11.15 -1.01
C VAL A 80 2.17 -10.60 -2.17
N SER A 81 2.15 -9.27 -2.31
CA SER A 81 1.37 -8.61 -3.35
C SER A 81 2.27 -7.75 -4.20
N ARG A 82 2.15 -7.90 -5.51
CA ARG A 82 2.83 -7.03 -6.45
C ARG A 82 1.79 -6.14 -7.12
N PHE A 83 1.99 -4.83 -6.99
CA PHE A 83 1.05 -3.83 -7.49
C PHE A 83 1.73 -2.87 -8.43
N ARG A 84 0.90 -2.18 -9.19
CA ARG A 84 1.26 -0.87 -9.71
C ARG A 84 0.43 0.16 -8.95
N PHE A 85 1.11 1.15 -8.38
CA PHE A 85 0.43 2.33 -7.86
C PHE A 85 0.28 3.31 -9.02
N VAL A 86 -0.95 3.67 -9.33
CA VAL A 86 -1.27 4.58 -10.42
C VAL A 86 -2.05 5.77 -9.88
N GLY A 87 -1.81 6.94 -10.44
CA GLY A 87 -2.51 8.15 -10.00
C GLY A 87 -2.09 9.35 -10.81
N THR A 88 -2.72 10.50 -10.51
CA THR A 88 -2.44 11.78 -11.14
C THR A 88 -1.94 12.75 -10.06
N HIS A 89 -0.81 13.39 -10.31
CA HIS A 89 -0.17 14.30 -9.35
C HIS A 89 -0.89 15.63 -9.35
N THR A 90 -1.95 15.73 -8.54
CA THR A 90 -2.76 16.95 -8.45
C THR A 90 -2.68 17.61 -7.07
N GLY A 91 -1.91 17.02 -6.13
CA GLY A 91 -1.60 17.61 -4.83
C GLY A 91 -0.10 17.66 -4.60
N GLU A 92 0.33 18.43 -3.60
CA GLU A 92 1.75 18.48 -3.24
C GLU A 92 2.23 17.10 -2.78
N PHE A 93 3.43 16.69 -3.21
CA PHE A 93 4.06 15.44 -2.83
C PHE A 93 5.56 15.61 -2.70
N GLN A 94 6.08 15.37 -1.50
CA GLN A 94 7.51 15.45 -1.19
C GLN A 94 8.17 16.74 -1.69
N GLY A 95 7.54 17.87 -1.41
CA GLY A 95 8.04 19.18 -1.78
C GLY A 95 7.79 19.57 -3.23
N ARG A 96 7.12 18.72 -4.01
CA ARG A 96 6.82 19.00 -5.41
C ARG A 96 5.40 19.52 -5.54
N SER A 97 5.26 20.70 -6.14
CA SER A 97 3.95 21.25 -6.49
C SER A 97 3.27 20.38 -7.54
N PRO A 98 1.92 20.38 -7.57
CA PRO A 98 1.18 19.55 -8.53
C PRO A 98 1.65 19.74 -9.97
N THR A 99 1.98 18.64 -10.65
CA THR A 99 2.42 18.65 -12.05
C THR A 99 1.33 18.27 -13.03
N GLY A 100 0.25 17.65 -12.55
CA GLY A 100 -0.79 17.08 -13.40
C GLY A 100 -0.35 15.80 -14.12
N ARG A 101 0.83 15.28 -13.84
CA ARG A 101 1.36 14.11 -14.52
C ARG A 101 0.72 12.83 -13.97
N LYS A 102 0.47 11.88 -14.85
CA LYS A 102 0.06 10.53 -14.45
C LYS A 102 1.30 9.70 -14.15
N VAL A 103 1.22 8.91 -13.08
CA VAL A 103 2.32 8.04 -12.66
C VAL A 103 1.85 6.59 -12.61
N SER A 104 2.81 5.69 -12.80
CA SER A 104 2.58 4.25 -12.63
C SER A 104 3.90 3.64 -12.18
N VAL A 105 3.94 3.12 -10.95
CA VAL A 105 5.17 2.60 -10.37
C VAL A 105 4.93 1.25 -9.72
N GLY A 106 5.97 0.41 -9.72
CA GLY A 106 5.92 -0.91 -9.11
C GLY A 106 6.02 -0.82 -7.59
N VAL A 107 5.24 -1.67 -6.92
CA VAL A 107 5.21 -1.77 -5.46
C VAL A 107 5.11 -3.25 -5.10
N ILE A 108 5.85 -3.67 -4.10
CA ILE A 108 5.73 -5.02 -3.54
C ILE A 108 5.48 -4.88 -2.05
N HIS A 109 4.47 -5.56 -1.55
CA HIS A 109 4.15 -5.62 -0.13
C HIS A 109 4.19 -7.06 0.37
N ILE A 110 4.66 -7.24 1.61
CA ILE A 110 4.56 -8.50 2.33
C ILE A 110 3.77 -8.21 3.60
N ASP A 111 2.61 -8.81 3.71
CA ASP A 111 1.73 -8.66 4.87
C ASP A 111 1.64 -9.98 5.62
N ARG A 112 1.85 -9.93 6.93
CA ARG A 112 1.64 -11.09 7.80
C ARG A 112 0.32 -10.92 8.54
N PHE A 113 -0.51 -11.95 8.46
CA PHE A 113 -1.85 -11.96 9.05
C PHE A 113 -1.89 -12.81 10.31
N GLN A 114 -2.67 -12.36 11.27
CA GLN A 114 -3.06 -13.17 12.42
C GLN A 114 -4.59 -13.12 12.48
N GLY A 115 -5.23 -14.26 12.17
CA GLY A 115 -6.67 -14.24 11.89
C GLY A 115 -6.95 -13.34 10.69
N ASP A 116 -7.84 -12.39 10.86
CA ASP A 116 -8.25 -11.47 9.78
C ASP A 116 -7.51 -10.14 9.83
N THR A 117 -6.47 -10.01 10.65
CA THR A 117 -5.78 -8.73 10.80
C THR A 117 -4.32 -8.81 10.37
N VAL A 118 -3.83 -7.73 9.77
CA VAL A 118 -2.42 -7.54 9.46
C VAL A 118 -1.70 -7.17 10.74
N VAL A 119 -0.65 -7.92 11.08
CA VAL A 119 0.18 -7.66 12.26
C VAL A 119 1.57 -7.18 11.88
N ALA A 120 2.00 -7.39 10.63
CA ALA A 120 3.25 -6.88 10.10
C ALA A 120 3.07 -6.54 8.63
N HIS A 121 3.59 -5.41 8.22
CA HIS A 121 3.51 -4.92 6.84
C HIS A 121 4.90 -4.46 6.41
N ARG A 122 5.37 -4.94 5.28
CA ARG A 122 6.63 -4.52 4.67
C ARG A 122 6.35 -4.07 3.25
N GLY A 123 6.89 -2.91 2.89
CA GLY A 123 6.65 -2.35 1.57
C GLY A 123 7.92 -1.88 0.90
N GLN A 124 7.99 -2.11 -0.40
CA GLN A 124 9.03 -1.59 -1.28
C GLN A 124 8.34 -0.94 -2.47
N ILE A 125 8.52 0.36 -2.60
CA ILE A 125 8.00 1.11 -3.74
C ILE A 125 9.19 1.66 -4.52
N ASP A 126 9.07 1.68 -5.84
CA ASP A 126 10.06 2.33 -6.70
C ASP A 126 9.92 3.86 -6.58
N MET A 127 10.40 4.40 -5.45
CA MET A 127 10.30 5.83 -5.18
C MET A 127 11.13 6.65 -6.15
N GLN A 128 12.31 6.14 -6.52
CA GLN A 128 13.15 6.82 -7.51
C GLN A 128 12.43 6.95 -8.85
N GLY A 129 11.78 5.89 -9.30
CA GLY A 129 10.99 5.92 -10.54
C GLY A 129 9.80 6.85 -10.44
N LEU A 130 9.12 6.88 -9.28
CA LEU A 130 8.02 7.80 -9.06
C LEU A 130 8.47 9.26 -9.16
N LEU A 131 9.53 9.62 -8.46
CA LEU A 131 10.04 10.99 -8.48
C LEU A 131 10.55 11.38 -9.87
N ALA A 132 11.19 10.47 -10.59
CA ALA A 132 11.62 10.73 -11.97
C ALA A 132 10.43 11.02 -12.87
N GLN A 133 9.33 10.29 -12.73
CA GLN A 133 8.11 10.54 -13.50
C GLN A 133 7.52 11.92 -13.18
N LEU A 134 7.56 12.35 -11.92
CA LEU A 134 7.09 13.68 -11.53
C LEU A 134 8.00 14.78 -12.04
N ASP A 135 9.30 14.52 -12.09
CA ASP A 135 10.28 15.51 -12.56
C ASP A 135 10.39 15.54 -14.09
N GLY A 136 9.70 14.65 -14.79
CA GLY A 136 9.67 14.62 -16.25
C GLY A 136 10.84 13.89 -16.90
N ASP A 137 11.51 13.04 -16.15
CA ASP A 137 12.68 12.28 -16.63
C ASP A 137 12.32 10.91 -17.18
#